data_8c4db51575befef3b41aad53445b1d94
#
_entry.id   8c4db51575befef3b41aad53445b1d94
#
_cell.length_a   1.000
_cell.length_b   1.000
_cell.length_c   1.000
_cell.angle_alpha   90.00
_cell.angle_beta   90.00
_cell.angle_gamma   90.00
#
_symmetry.space_group_name_H-M   'P 1'
#
loop_
_entity.id
_entity.type
_entity.pdbx_description
1 polymer ?
#
loop_
_entity_poly.entity_id
_entity_poly.type
_entity_poly.pdbx_seq_one_letter_code
_entity_poly.pdbx_strand_id
1 'polypeptide(L)'
;VYFFPVLIPGKIPLMILSNATLFPGAILPLHIFEPRYRRMLSDVLESHRMFAIAMRRPGTRREVPMPVACLGVVRVCVGAPDGTSNLLLLGLKRIQCVGAARYKPYRVERVEPLDSTGEEAPEVSGLRDRLLTMVKDGLDQGMNGDLPSALPGMMLQSPVAPPDTVLSGMTAKNGMDILKKLDTAHRLADFVASTLLRNPLERQVVLESLDIKTRLVNVSHFLSMEIERNNMGPEGYS
;
A
#
# COMPACT_ATOMS: atom_id res chain seq x y z
N VAL A 1 18.83 -16.29 -7.88
CA VAL A 1 17.58 -15.76 -8.46
C VAL A 1 17.97 -14.58 -9.33
N TYR A 2 17.83 -14.72 -10.67
CA TYR A 2 18.15 -13.63 -11.60
C TYR A 2 17.07 -12.55 -11.45
N PHE A 3 17.45 -11.40 -10.90
CA PHE A 3 16.64 -10.18 -10.90
C PHE A 3 16.70 -9.60 -12.31
N PHE A 4 15.74 -9.89 -13.16
CA PHE A 4 15.53 -9.07 -14.35
C PHE A 4 15.01 -7.72 -13.88
N PRO A 5 15.66 -6.60 -14.25
CA PRO A 5 15.14 -5.29 -13.94
C PRO A 5 13.74 -5.15 -14.57
N VAL A 6 12.72 -4.94 -13.77
CA VAL A 6 11.37 -4.66 -14.28
C VAL A 6 11.45 -3.33 -15.02
N LEU A 7 11.33 -3.40 -16.35
CA LEU A 7 11.27 -2.18 -17.16
C LEU A 7 9.97 -1.43 -16.82
N ILE A 8 10.10 -0.29 -16.20
CA ILE A 8 8.97 0.56 -15.86
C ILE A 8 8.65 1.44 -17.06
N PRO A 9 7.44 1.32 -17.66
CA PRO A 9 7.04 2.19 -18.75
C PRO A 9 6.93 3.64 -18.27
N GLY A 10 7.38 4.61 -19.08
CA GLY A 10 7.27 6.04 -18.75
C GLY A 10 5.83 6.59 -18.73
N LYS A 11 4.84 5.77 -19.14
CA LYS A 11 3.41 6.06 -19.09
C LYS A 11 2.67 4.86 -18.52
N ILE A 12 1.90 5.07 -17.45
CA ILE A 12 1.22 4.00 -16.72
C ILE A 12 -0.26 4.36 -16.54
N PRO A 13 -1.19 3.40 -16.72
CA PRO A 13 -2.56 3.54 -16.25
C PRO A 13 -2.59 3.85 -14.76
N LEU A 14 -3.39 4.84 -14.35
CA LEU A 14 -3.46 5.31 -12.97
C LEU A 14 -4.89 5.17 -12.43
N MET A 15 -5.02 4.42 -11.33
CA MET A 15 -6.23 4.40 -10.52
C MET A 15 -6.07 5.35 -9.34
N ILE A 16 -7.04 6.26 -9.16
CA ILE A 16 -7.03 7.25 -8.09
C ILE A 16 -8.09 6.86 -7.08
N LEU A 17 -7.66 6.63 -5.82
CA LEU A 17 -8.51 6.20 -4.73
C LEU A 17 -8.45 7.19 -3.57
N SER A 18 -9.58 7.42 -2.89
CA SER A 18 -9.64 8.43 -1.83
C SER A 18 -8.90 8.02 -0.57
N ASN A 19 -8.94 6.72 -0.22
CA ASN A 19 -8.48 6.23 1.08
C ASN A 19 -7.54 5.02 0.97
N ALA A 20 -6.93 4.79 -0.19
CA ALA A 20 -6.04 3.65 -0.38
C ALA A 20 -4.65 4.09 -0.84
N THR A 21 -3.65 3.50 -0.23
CA THR A 21 -2.24 3.67 -0.55
C THR A 21 -1.62 2.30 -0.75
N LEU A 22 -0.89 2.12 -1.84
CA LEU A 22 -0.13 0.90 -2.11
C LEU A 22 1.34 1.13 -1.76
N PHE A 23 1.98 0.15 -1.13
CA PHE A 23 3.42 0.18 -0.83
C PHE A 23 4.16 -0.90 -1.62
N PRO A 24 5.45 -0.70 -1.94
CA PRO A 24 6.29 -1.76 -2.48
C PRO A 24 6.27 -3.00 -1.58
N GLY A 25 6.08 -4.17 -2.18
CA GLY A 25 5.97 -5.45 -1.46
C GLY A 25 4.61 -5.74 -0.82
N ALA A 26 3.72 -4.76 -0.71
CA ALA A 26 2.36 -4.96 -0.18
C ALA A 26 1.40 -5.49 -1.25
N ILE A 27 0.39 -6.25 -0.81
CA ILE A 27 -0.71 -6.73 -1.65
C ILE A 27 -1.95 -5.88 -1.35
N LEU A 28 -2.57 -5.35 -2.40
CA LEU A 28 -3.82 -4.61 -2.33
C LEU A 28 -4.92 -5.40 -3.04
N PRO A 29 -5.92 -5.94 -2.31
CA PRO A 29 -7.11 -6.50 -2.90
C PRO A 29 -7.97 -5.38 -3.50
N LEU A 30 -8.47 -5.58 -4.72
CA LEU A 30 -9.31 -4.61 -5.41
C LEU A 30 -10.50 -5.30 -6.05
N HIS A 31 -11.66 -4.66 -5.94
CA HIS A 31 -12.86 -4.99 -6.70
C HIS A 31 -13.07 -3.95 -7.80
N ILE A 32 -13.05 -4.38 -9.04
CA ILE A 32 -13.13 -3.51 -10.21
C ILE A 32 -14.54 -3.57 -10.79
N PHE A 33 -15.33 -2.52 -10.56
CA PHE A 33 -16.71 -2.40 -11.02
C PHE A 33 -16.95 -1.17 -11.91
N GLU A 34 -16.19 -0.07 -11.72
CA GLU A 34 -16.36 1.14 -12.53
C GLU A 34 -15.98 0.88 -13.99
N PRO A 35 -16.82 1.29 -14.99
CA PRO A 35 -16.57 1.02 -16.42
C PRO A 35 -15.19 1.46 -16.90
N ARG A 36 -14.69 2.61 -16.43
CA ARG A 36 -13.36 3.11 -16.78
C ARG A 36 -12.24 2.18 -16.29
N TYR A 37 -12.37 1.63 -15.07
CA TYR A 37 -11.36 0.75 -14.49
C TYR A 37 -11.50 -0.70 -15.01
N ARG A 38 -12.71 -1.12 -15.38
CA ARG A 38 -12.92 -2.39 -16.11
C ARG A 38 -12.19 -2.34 -17.46
N ARG A 39 -12.34 -1.24 -18.22
CA ARG A 39 -11.60 -1.05 -19.48
C ARG A 39 -10.10 -1.00 -19.27
N MET A 40 -9.63 -0.25 -18.25
CA MET A 40 -8.22 -0.20 -17.87
C MET A 40 -7.68 -1.60 -17.57
N LEU A 41 -8.40 -2.39 -16.78
CA LEU A 41 -8.00 -3.75 -16.39
C LEU A 41 -7.87 -4.66 -17.62
N SER A 42 -8.84 -4.64 -18.56
CA SER A 42 -8.75 -5.38 -19.82
C SER A 42 -7.46 -5.04 -20.56
N ASP A 43 -7.21 -3.75 -20.79
CA ASP A 43 -6.04 -3.29 -21.55
C ASP A 43 -4.70 -3.67 -20.87
N VAL A 44 -4.60 -3.63 -19.51
CA VAL A 44 -3.37 -4.01 -18.81
C VAL A 44 -3.17 -5.51 -18.74
N LEU A 45 -4.24 -6.32 -18.68
CA LEU A 45 -4.13 -7.79 -18.70
C LEU A 45 -3.62 -8.32 -20.03
N GLU A 46 -3.95 -7.63 -21.13
CA GLU A 46 -3.47 -7.95 -22.49
C GLU A 46 -2.04 -7.44 -22.75
N SER A 47 -1.46 -6.67 -21.84
CA SER A 47 -0.14 -6.06 -22.00
C SER A 47 0.82 -6.43 -20.87
N HIS A 48 1.29 -5.44 -20.12
CA HIS A 48 2.31 -5.61 -19.07
C HIS A 48 1.75 -5.95 -17.68
N ARG A 49 0.44 -6.05 -17.51
CA ARG A 49 -0.27 -6.33 -16.25
C ARG A 49 0.00 -5.34 -15.11
N MET A 50 0.46 -4.13 -15.43
CA MET A 50 0.84 -3.12 -14.43
C MET A 50 -0.05 -1.89 -14.55
N PHE A 51 -0.45 -1.35 -13.39
CA PHE A 51 -1.02 -0.02 -13.24
C PHE A 51 -0.63 0.55 -11.87
N ALA A 52 -0.78 1.85 -11.70
CA ALA A 52 -0.42 2.51 -10.45
C ALA A 52 -1.65 2.86 -9.61
N ILE A 53 -1.46 2.86 -8.30
CA ILE A 53 -2.40 3.38 -7.31
C ILE A 53 -1.87 4.70 -6.79
N ALA A 54 -2.67 5.76 -6.90
CA ALA A 54 -2.42 7.05 -6.27
C ALA A 54 -3.55 7.40 -5.31
N MET A 55 -3.18 7.99 -4.17
CA MET A 55 -4.18 8.60 -3.31
C MET A 55 -4.69 9.90 -3.95
N ARG A 56 -6.00 10.15 -3.84
CA ARG A 56 -6.58 11.41 -4.26
C ARG A 56 -6.12 12.54 -3.34
N ARG A 57 -5.71 13.66 -3.92
CA ARG A 57 -5.34 14.85 -3.14
C ARG A 57 -6.58 15.40 -2.41
N PRO A 58 -6.54 15.51 -1.08
CA PRO A 58 -7.64 16.07 -0.29
C PRO A 58 -8.00 17.50 -0.73
N GLY A 59 -9.26 17.89 -0.54
CA GLY A 59 -9.72 19.24 -0.84
C GLY A 59 -9.84 19.59 -2.32
N THR A 60 -9.58 18.66 -3.24
CA THR A 60 -9.71 18.92 -4.68
C THR A 60 -11.08 18.49 -5.22
N ARG A 61 -11.71 19.35 -6.06
CA ARG A 61 -12.98 19.01 -6.75
C ARG A 61 -12.77 17.94 -7.82
N ARG A 62 -11.63 17.95 -8.50
CA ARG A 62 -11.26 16.97 -9.53
C ARG A 62 -10.45 15.84 -8.91
N GLU A 63 -10.39 14.70 -9.59
CA GLU A 63 -9.50 13.59 -9.21
C GLU A 63 -8.03 13.96 -9.51
N VAL A 64 -7.39 14.67 -8.59
CA VAL A 64 -5.97 15.00 -8.67
C VAL A 64 -5.22 13.98 -7.82
N PRO A 65 -4.22 13.27 -8.36
CA PRO A 65 -3.41 12.35 -7.57
C PRO A 65 -2.48 13.10 -6.63
N MET A 66 -2.11 12.46 -5.53
CA MET A 66 -0.91 12.86 -4.77
C MET A 66 0.34 12.68 -5.65
N PRO A 67 1.42 13.42 -5.38
CA PRO A 67 2.60 13.44 -6.25
C PRO A 67 3.33 12.10 -6.30
N VAL A 68 3.33 11.35 -5.20
CA VAL A 68 3.94 10.02 -5.12
C VAL A 68 2.85 8.96 -5.10
N ALA A 69 3.01 7.96 -5.96
CA ALA A 69 2.14 6.80 -6.11
C ALA A 69 2.97 5.51 -6.04
N CYS A 70 2.30 4.37 -6.09
CA CYS A 70 2.99 3.09 -6.22
C CYS A 70 2.53 2.36 -7.48
N LEU A 71 3.49 1.91 -8.27
CA LEU A 71 3.29 0.98 -9.37
C LEU A 71 3.01 -0.41 -8.82
N GLY A 72 1.97 -1.07 -9.32
CA GLY A 72 1.65 -2.44 -8.97
C GLY A 72 1.53 -3.35 -10.19
N VAL A 73 1.67 -4.66 -9.96
CA VAL A 73 1.43 -5.71 -10.95
C VAL A 73 0.27 -6.60 -10.52
N VAL A 74 -0.64 -6.90 -11.43
CA VAL A 74 -1.76 -7.82 -11.19
C VAL A 74 -1.24 -9.25 -11.06
N ARG A 75 -1.32 -9.82 -9.85
CA ARG A 75 -0.89 -11.19 -9.55
C ARG A 75 -2.01 -12.19 -9.82
N VAL A 76 -3.20 -11.87 -9.36
CA VAL A 76 -4.41 -12.69 -9.53
C VAL A 76 -5.52 -11.78 -10.02
N CYS A 77 -6.34 -12.29 -10.94
CA CYS A 77 -7.56 -11.61 -11.38
C CYS A 77 -8.63 -12.66 -11.67
N VAL A 78 -9.79 -12.49 -11.06
CA VAL A 78 -10.96 -13.34 -11.24
C VAL A 78 -12.12 -12.46 -11.70
N GLY A 79 -12.57 -12.69 -12.94
CA GLY A 79 -13.74 -12.02 -13.50
C GLY A 79 -15.05 -12.65 -13.02
N ALA A 80 -16.07 -11.83 -12.85
CA ALA A 80 -17.43 -12.25 -12.57
C ALA A 80 -18.33 -12.12 -13.81
N PRO A 81 -19.49 -12.85 -13.88
CA PRO A 81 -20.39 -12.82 -15.02
C PRO A 81 -20.99 -11.43 -15.31
N ASP A 82 -21.11 -10.57 -14.30
CA ASP A 82 -21.59 -9.18 -14.42
C ASP A 82 -20.53 -8.23 -15.02
N GLY A 83 -19.34 -8.78 -15.32
CA GLY A 83 -18.21 -8.06 -15.88
C GLY A 83 -17.40 -7.28 -14.84
N THR A 84 -17.65 -7.44 -13.56
CA THR A 84 -16.76 -6.99 -12.48
C THR A 84 -15.59 -7.95 -12.33
N SER A 85 -14.57 -7.56 -11.59
CA SER A 85 -13.40 -8.42 -11.33
C SER A 85 -12.85 -8.18 -9.93
N ASN A 86 -12.42 -9.27 -9.27
CA ASN A 86 -11.61 -9.20 -8.06
C ASN A 86 -10.15 -9.49 -8.42
N LEU A 87 -9.24 -8.68 -7.92
CA LEU A 87 -7.82 -8.87 -8.18
C LEU A 87 -6.94 -8.63 -6.96
N LEU A 88 -5.74 -9.18 -7.01
CA LEU A 88 -4.65 -8.90 -6.08
C LEU A 88 -3.56 -8.12 -6.83
N LEU A 89 -3.32 -6.89 -6.39
CA LEU A 89 -2.28 -6.01 -6.93
C LEU A 89 -1.07 -6.02 -5.99
N LEU A 90 0.08 -6.49 -6.48
CA LEU A 90 1.35 -6.44 -5.73
C LEU A 90 2.08 -5.13 -6.05
N GLY A 91 2.38 -4.33 -5.03
CA GLY A 91 3.20 -3.14 -5.15
C GLY A 91 4.65 -3.46 -5.53
N LEU A 92 5.18 -2.73 -6.51
CA LEU A 92 6.52 -2.93 -7.04
C LEU A 92 7.48 -1.80 -6.68
N LYS A 93 7.08 -0.56 -6.97
CA LYS A 93 7.99 0.59 -6.93
C LYS A 93 7.22 1.87 -6.67
N ARG A 94 7.81 2.77 -5.89
CA ARG A 94 7.39 4.17 -5.82
C ARG A 94 7.62 4.86 -7.15
N ILE A 95 6.69 5.70 -7.53
CA ILE A 95 6.76 6.51 -8.75
C ILE A 95 6.31 7.94 -8.47
N GLN A 96 6.97 8.89 -9.13
CA GLN A 96 6.54 10.28 -9.21
C GLN A 96 5.48 10.42 -10.31
N CYS A 97 4.34 11.01 -9.99
CA CYS A 97 3.35 11.44 -10.97
C CYS A 97 3.77 12.78 -11.57
N VAL A 98 4.19 12.79 -12.82
CA VAL A 98 4.71 13.99 -13.51
C VAL A 98 3.58 14.79 -14.17
N GLY A 99 2.54 14.10 -14.63
CA GLY A 99 1.38 14.73 -15.25
C GLY A 99 0.62 13.81 -16.19
N ALA A 100 -0.67 14.07 -16.36
CA ALA A 100 -1.52 13.24 -17.19
C ALA A 100 -1.08 13.25 -18.65
N ALA A 101 -0.91 12.07 -19.21
CA ALA A 101 -0.73 11.86 -20.64
C ALA A 101 -2.07 11.69 -21.35
N ARG A 102 -3.09 11.14 -20.66
CA ARG A 102 -4.45 10.91 -21.18
C ARG A 102 -5.44 10.83 -20.00
N TYR A 103 -6.66 11.31 -20.21
CA TYR A 103 -7.72 11.26 -19.21
C TYR A 103 -8.82 10.24 -19.51
N LYS A 104 -9.06 9.90 -20.78
CA LYS A 104 -10.15 8.99 -21.20
C LYS A 104 -9.63 7.85 -22.07
N PRO A 105 -10.21 6.65 -22.04
CA PRO A 105 -11.36 6.21 -21.21
C PRO A 105 -11.02 6.09 -19.73
N TYR A 106 -9.75 6.00 -19.37
CA TYR A 106 -9.17 6.04 -18.03
C TYR A 106 -7.89 6.89 -18.04
N ARG A 107 -7.47 7.33 -16.86
CA ARG A 107 -6.26 8.16 -16.73
C ARG A 107 -4.99 7.34 -17.02
N VAL A 108 -4.10 7.92 -17.82
CA VAL A 108 -2.72 7.46 -18.01
C VAL A 108 -1.81 8.60 -17.58
N GLU A 109 -0.85 8.30 -16.70
CA GLU A 109 0.08 9.25 -16.13
C GLU A 109 1.47 9.06 -16.72
N ARG A 110 2.21 10.17 -16.96
CA ARG A 110 3.66 10.13 -17.13
C ARG A 110 4.28 9.95 -15.76
N VAL A 111 5.20 9.00 -15.63
CA VAL A 111 5.76 8.63 -14.35
C VAL A 111 7.28 8.49 -14.42
N GLU A 112 7.92 8.76 -13.29
CA GLU A 112 9.34 8.52 -13.07
C GLU A 112 9.52 7.61 -11.85
N PRO A 113 10.37 6.57 -11.93
CA PRO A 113 10.63 5.72 -10.77
C PRO A 113 11.38 6.48 -9.69
N LEU A 114 11.02 6.21 -8.43
CA LEU A 114 11.66 6.81 -7.25
C LEU A 114 12.40 5.72 -6.46
N ASP A 115 13.65 5.97 -6.15
CA ASP A 115 14.47 5.12 -5.30
C ASP A 115 14.45 5.60 -3.85
N SER A 116 14.53 4.65 -2.91
CA SER A 116 14.79 4.96 -1.51
C SER A 116 16.28 5.22 -1.32
N THR A 117 16.62 6.14 -0.42
CA THR A 117 17.99 6.54 -0.09
C THR A 117 18.29 6.35 1.39
N GLY A 118 19.56 6.32 1.77
CA GLY A 118 20.00 6.37 3.15
C GLY A 118 19.94 5.04 3.92
N GLU A 119 19.76 3.88 3.28
CA GLU A 119 19.69 2.56 3.95
C GLU A 119 20.96 2.24 4.75
N GLU A 120 22.12 2.69 4.28
CA GLU A 120 23.43 2.40 4.90
C GLU A 120 23.82 3.40 6.00
N ALA A 121 22.97 4.39 6.32
CA ALA A 121 23.27 5.36 7.36
C ALA A 121 23.35 4.68 8.74
N PRO A 122 24.35 5.04 9.59
CA PRO A 122 24.59 4.33 10.86
C PRO A 122 23.39 4.32 11.81
N GLU A 123 22.56 5.38 11.77
CA GLU A 123 21.39 5.51 12.63
C GLU A 123 20.21 4.62 12.22
N VAL A 124 20.20 4.13 10.97
CA VAL A 124 19.09 3.34 10.41
C VAL A 124 18.91 2.04 11.16
N SER A 125 20.01 1.37 11.53
CA SER A 125 19.95 0.12 12.30
C SER A 125 19.22 0.33 13.64
N GLY A 126 19.59 1.34 14.41
CA GLY A 126 18.96 1.64 15.70
C GLY A 126 17.48 2.03 15.57
N LEU A 127 17.14 2.80 14.54
CA LEU A 127 15.74 3.16 14.25
C LEU A 127 14.91 1.94 13.83
N ARG A 128 15.49 1.04 13.04
CA ARG A 128 14.85 -0.23 12.63
C ARG A 128 14.54 -1.10 13.85
N ASP A 129 15.53 -1.27 14.75
CA ASP A 129 15.37 -2.10 15.95
C ASP A 129 14.33 -1.49 16.91
N ARG A 130 14.32 -0.16 17.04
CA ARG A 130 13.28 0.54 17.79
C ARG A 130 11.89 0.31 17.20
N LEU A 131 11.73 0.41 15.88
CA LEU A 131 10.45 0.14 15.22
C LEU A 131 9.99 -1.31 15.44
N LEU A 132 10.88 -2.29 15.36
CA LEU A 132 10.59 -3.70 15.68
C LEU A 132 10.09 -3.87 17.12
N THR A 133 10.71 -3.21 18.08
CA THR A 133 10.28 -3.23 19.48
C THR A 133 8.88 -2.63 19.63
N MET A 134 8.61 -1.47 19.02
CA MET A 134 7.30 -0.82 19.07
C MET A 134 6.19 -1.69 18.46
N VAL A 135 6.47 -2.37 17.33
CA VAL A 135 5.52 -3.29 16.72
C VAL A 135 5.22 -4.47 17.64
N LYS A 136 6.25 -5.04 18.28
CA LYS A 136 6.07 -6.13 19.24
C LYS A 136 5.18 -5.70 20.41
N ASP A 137 5.51 -4.56 21.02
CA ASP A 137 4.77 -4.02 22.17
C ASP A 137 3.30 -3.73 21.80
N GLY A 138 3.06 -3.18 20.61
CA GLY A 138 1.72 -2.94 20.10
C GLY A 138 0.91 -4.24 19.88
N LEU A 139 1.54 -5.27 19.33
CA LEU A 139 0.90 -6.59 19.14
C LEU A 139 0.61 -7.27 20.50
N ASP A 140 1.51 -7.18 21.45
CA ASP A 140 1.34 -7.71 22.81
C ASP A 140 0.20 -6.99 23.55
N GLN A 141 -0.07 -5.72 23.24
CA GLN A 141 -1.20 -4.90 23.73
C GLN A 141 -2.52 -5.12 22.94
N GLY A 142 -2.55 -6.09 22.04
CA GLY A 142 -3.76 -6.45 21.29
C GLY A 142 -4.03 -5.59 20.05
N MET A 143 -3.03 -4.83 19.57
CA MET A 143 -3.13 -4.18 18.29
C MET A 143 -3.18 -5.25 17.20
N ASN A 144 -4.33 -5.40 16.56
CA ASN A 144 -4.48 -6.27 15.42
C ASN A 144 -4.09 -5.50 14.15
N GLY A 145 -3.18 -6.07 13.37
CA GLY A 145 -2.98 -5.60 12.00
C GLY A 145 -4.26 -5.89 11.22
N ASP A 146 -5.11 -4.91 11.11
CA ASP A 146 -6.15 -4.97 10.09
C ASP A 146 -5.44 -4.78 8.76
N LEU A 147 -5.52 -5.80 7.88
CA LEU A 147 -5.57 -5.48 6.46
C LEU A 147 -6.50 -4.27 6.35
N PRO A 148 -6.15 -3.21 5.58
CA PRO A 148 -7.10 -2.17 5.34
C PRO A 148 -8.37 -2.87 4.92
N SER A 149 -9.28 -2.97 5.89
CA SER A 149 -10.61 -3.57 5.67
C SER A 149 -11.09 -2.82 4.46
N ALA A 150 -11.16 -3.56 3.39
CA ALA A 150 -11.40 -3.10 2.06
C ALA A 150 -12.33 -1.92 2.12
N LEU A 151 -12.02 -0.92 1.36
CA LEU A 151 -12.81 0.28 1.09
C LEU A 151 -14.25 0.19 1.62
N PRO A 152 -14.75 1.16 2.40
CA PRO A 152 -16.14 1.14 2.88
C PRO A 152 -17.06 0.91 1.68
N GLY A 153 -17.78 -0.21 1.63
CA GLY A 153 -18.65 -0.61 0.52
C GLY A 153 -18.23 -1.86 -0.24
N MET A 154 -17.05 -2.42 -0.02
CA MET A 154 -16.67 -3.72 -0.60
C MET A 154 -17.07 -4.87 0.32
N MET A 155 -18.33 -5.23 0.34
CA MET A 155 -18.75 -6.56 0.74
C MET A 155 -18.20 -7.55 -0.27
N LEU A 156 -17.17 -8.29 0.14
CA LEU A 156 -16.69 -9.48 -0.54
C LEU A 156 -17.78 -10.58 -0.51
N GLN A 157 -18.74 -10.47 -1.42
CA GLN A 157 -19.52 -11.62 -1.85
C GLN A 157 -18.76 -12.31 -2.99
N SER A 158 -17.63 -12.90 -2.68
CA SER A 158 -16.90 -13.74 -3.62
C SER A 158 -16.60 -15.10 -2.99
N PRO A 159 -16.85 -16.22 -3.72
CA PRO A 159 -16.54 -17.56 -3.26
C PRO A 159 -15.03 -17.87 -3.20
N VAL A 160 -14.18 -16.93 -3.61
CA VAL A 160 -12.74 -17.02 -3.41
C VAL A 160 -12.45 -16.27 -2.11
N ALA A 161 -12.28 -17.02 -1.03
CA ALA A 161 -11.81 -16.47 0.22
C ALA A 161 -10.58 -15.59 -0.07
N PRO A 162 -10.56 -14.31 0.37
CA PRO A 162 -9.32 -13.56 0.35
C PRO A 162 -8.28 -14.37 1.12
N PRO A 163 -6.99 -14.14 0.91
CA PRO A 163 -5.96 -14.76 1.72
C PRO A 163 -5.99 -14.21 3.16
N ASP A 164 -7.17 -14.19 3.79
CA ASP A 164 -7.40 -13.96 5.21
C ASP A 164 -6.58 -14.92 6.07
N THR A 165 -6.15 -16.02 5.48
CA THR A 165 -5.30 -17.04 6.10
C THR A 165 -3.88 -16.54 6.38
N VAL A 166 -3.42 -15.45 5.74
CA VAL A 166 -2.07 -14.96 6.00
C VAL A 166 -2.05 -13.90 7.11
N LEU A 167 -3.17 -13.19 7.35
CA LEU A 167 -3.21 -12.07 8.30
C LEU A 167 -4.22 -12.25 9.44
N SER A 168 -5.34 -12.94 9.25
CA SER A 168 -6.22 -13.32 10.37
C SER A 168 -5.61 -14.39 11.29
N GLY A 169 -4.46 -14.97 10.89
CA GLY A 169 -3.62 -15.81 11.73
C GLY A 169 -2.35 -15.12 12.25
N MET A 170 -2.19 -13.80 12.10
CA MET A 170 -1.08 -13.09 12.73
C MET A 170 -1.32 -12.98 14.25
N THR A 171 -1.08 -14.09 14.93
CA THR A 171 -0.77 -14.03 16.36
C THR A 171 0.57 -13.27 16.51
N ALA A 172 0.80 -12.61 17.63
CA ALA A 172 2.05 -11.90 17.94
C ALA A 172 3.29 -12.75 17.58
N LYS A 173 3.21 -14.07 17.75
CA LYS A 173 4.29 -15.02 17.45
C LYS A 173 4.57 -15.15 15.93
N ASN A 174 3.54 -15.30 15.11
CA ASN A 174 3.69 -15.44 13.64
C ASN A 174 4.05 -14.09 12.97
N GLY A 175 3.55 -12.99 13.51
CA GLY A 175 3.86 -11.64 13.04
C GLY A 175 5.34 -11.31 13.19
N MET A 176 5.93 -11.61 14.33
CA MET A 176 7.36 -11.39 14.59
C MET A 176 8.26 -12.23 13.67
N ASP A 177 7.87 -13.45 13.32
CA ASP A 177 8.64 -14.29 12.39
C ASP A 177 8.63 -13.74 10.96
N ILE A 178 7.54 -13.11 10.54
CA ILE A 178 7.46 -12.40 9.26
C ILE A 178 8.33 -11.15 9.30
N LEU A 179 8.25 -10.37 10.37
CA LEU A 179 9.03 -9.13 10.53
C LEU A 179 10.54 -9.37 10.54
N LYS A 180 10.99 -10.46 11.17
CA LYS A 180 12.41 -10.87 11.17
C LYS A 180 12.94 -11.26 9.79
N LYS A 181 12.07 -11.70 8.87
CA LYS A 181 12.42 -12.02 7.48
C LYS A 181 12.53 -10.79 6.58
N LEU A 182 12.09 -9.62 7.06
CA LEU A 182 12.28 -8.36 6.36
C LEU A 182 13.72 -7.88 6.62
N ASP A 183 14.58 -8.15 5.66
CA ASP A 183 16.03 -7.98 5.73
C ASP A 183 16.49 -6.51 5.72
N THR A 184 15.65 -5.60 5.20
CA THR A 184 16.00 -4.18 5.02
C THR A 184 15.05 -3.26 5.77
N ALA A 185 15.56 -2.09 6.18
CA ALA A 185 14.79 -1.11 6.93
C ALA A 185 13.63 -0.54 6.12
N HIS A 186 13.81 -0.33 4.81
CA HIS A 186 12.73 0.16 3.94
C HIS A 186 11.59 -0.85 3.80
N ARG A 187 11.88 -2.16 3.72
CA ARG A 187 10.84 -3.21 3.67
C ARG A 187 10.06 -3.28 4.97
N LEU A 188 10.74 -3.17 6.11
CA LEU A 188 10.08 -3.12 7.41
C LEU A 188 9.15 -1.92 7.53
N ALA A 189 9.65 -0.72 7.20
CA ALA A 189 8.85 0.50 7.26
C ALA A 189 7.61 0.43 6.35
N ASP A 190 7.77 -0.07 5.12
CA ASP A 190 6.68 -0.22 4.16
C ASP A 190 5.65 -1.27 4.62
N PHE A 191 6.11 -2.38 5.19
CA PHE A 191 5.24 -3.40 5.77
C PHE A 191 4.41 -2.83 6.93
N VAL A 192 5.07 -2.18 7.91
CA VAL A 192 4.38 -1.59 9.07
C VAL A 192 3.37 -0.53 8.62
N ALA A 193 3.76 0.36 7.70
CA ALA A 193 2.85 1.38 7.18
C ALA A 193 1.63 0.80 6.46
N SER A 194 1.83 -0.28 5.68
CA SER A 194 0.74 -0.91 4.92
C SER A 194 -0.23 -1.71 5.78
N THR A 195 0.23 -2.27 6.91
CA THR A 195 -0.54 -3.21 7.73
C THR A 195 -1.06 -2.62 9.03
N LEU A 196 -0.34 -1.69 9.66
CA LEU A 196 -0.65 -1.20 11.01
C LEU A 196 -1.16 0.24 11.04
N LEU A 197 -0.84 1.08 10.05
CA LEU A 197 -1.38 2.44 10.01
C LEU A 197 -2.77 2.45 9.37
N ARG A 198 -3.75 3.04 10.05
CA ARG A 198 -5.14 3.13 9.55
C ARG A 198 -5.40 4.41 8.77
N ASN A 199 -4.76 5.51 9.15
CA ASN A 199 -4.99 6.82 8.53
C ASN A 199 -4.34 6.88 7.13
N PRO A 200 -5.13 7.11 6.04
CA PRO A 200 -4.61 7.18 4.68
C PRO A 200 -3.60 8.30 4.46
N LEU A 201 -3.75 9.45 5.14
CA LEU A 201 -2.82 10.57 5.01
C LEU A 201 -1.47 10.25 5.64
N GLU A 202 -1.45 9.60 6.81
CA GLU A 202 -0.23 9.14 7.47
C GLU A 202 0.51 8.12 6.59
N ARG A 203 -0.22 7.17 5.99
CA ARG A 203 0.33 6.25 4.97
C ARG A 203 0.95 7.00 3.79
N GLN A 204 0.28 8.04 3.30
CA GLN A 204 0.78 8.83 2.17
C GLN A 204 2.09 9.55 2.54
N VAL A 205 2.20 10.13 3.73
CA VAL A 205 3.44 10.74 4.24
C VAL A 205 4.58 9.72 4.26
N VAL A 206 4.33 8.50 4.73
CA VAL A 206 5.34 7.42 4.73
C VAL A 206 5.71 7.00 3.30
N LEU A 207 4.73 6.93 2.38
CA LEU A 207 4.99 6.61 0.98
C LEU A 207 5.87 7.67 0.30
N GLU A 208 5.66 8.94 0.61
CA GLU A 208 6.41 10.09 0.08
C GLU A 208 7.82 10.23 0.67
N SER A 209 8.08 9.60 1.83
CA SER A 209 9.38 9.64 2.49
C SER A 209 10.39 8.73 1.78
N LEU A 210 11.21 9.29 0.89
CA LEU A 210 12.21 8.53 0.13
C LEU A 210 13.46 8.22 0.95
N ASP A 211 13.89 9.15 1.81
CA ASP A 211 14.97 8.92 2.77
C ASP A 211 14.51 7.96 3.86
N ILE A 212 15.28 6.88 4.07
CA ILE A 212 14.86 5.79 4.97
C ILE A 212 14.86 6.19 6.44
N LYS A 213 15.75 7.07 6.87
CA LYS A 213 15.77 7.61 8.24
C LYS A 213 14.50 8.38 8.52
N THR A 214 14.13 9.29 7.62
CA THR A 214 12.88 10.08 7.69
C THR A 214 11.65 9.15 7.68
N ARG A 215 11.65 8.12 6.84
CA ARG A 215 10.56 7.14 6.76
C ARG A 215 10.40 6.36 8.06
N LEU A 216 11.49 5.87 8.66
CA LEU A 216 11.45 5.16 9.94
C LEU A 216 10.97 6.05 11.07
N VAL A 217 11.38 7.32 11.11
CA VAL A 217 10.89 8.29 12.10
C VAL A 217 9.39 8.51 11.94
N ASN A 218 8.92 8.77 10.72
CA ASN A 218 7.50 9.00 10.43
C ASN A 218 6.64 7.77 10.78
N VAL A 219 7.05 6.57 10.35
CA VAL A 219 6.28 5.36 10.65
C VAL A 219 6.26 5.05 12.14
N SER A 220 7.37 5.27 12.86
CA SER A 220 7.41 5.10 14.33
C SER A 220 6.50 6.09 15.05
N HIS A 221 6.49 7.34 14.61
CA HIS A 221 5.60 8.37 15.16
C HIS A 221 4.12 8.02 14.95
N PHE A 222 3.72 7.68 13.72
CA PHE A 222 2.34 7.32 13.44
C PHE A 222 1.92 6.02 14.12
N LEU A 223 2.83 5.04 14.24
CA LEU A 223 2.57 3.80 14.95
C LEU A 223 2.33 4.06 16.45
N SER A 224 3.09 4.96 17.10
CA SER A 224 2.82 5.32 18.50
C SER A 224 1.42 5.92 18.69
N MET A 225 0.99 6.78 17.76
CA MET A 225 -0.36 7.33 17.77
C MET A 225 -1.45 6.26 17.58
N GLU A 226 -1.21 5.25 16.73
CA GLU A 226 -2.16 4.14 16.55
C GLU A 226 -2.24 3.26 17.81
N ILE A 227 -1.12 3.00 18.47
CA ILE A 227 -1.09 2.26 19.75
C ILE A 227 -1.89 3.03 20.82
N GLU A 228 -1.69 4.34 20.93
CA GLU A 228 -2.42 5.18 21.88
C GLU A 228 -3.93 5.18 21.58
N ARG A 229 -4.33 5.34 20.30
CA ARG A 229 -5.73 5.26 19.87
C ARG A 229 -6.37 3.91 20.21
N ASN A 230 -5.65 2.82 20.03
CA ASN A 230 -6.12 1.48 20.35
C ASN A 230 -6.33 1.30 21.87
N ASN A 231 -5.47 1.90 22.70
CA ASN A 231 -5.54 1.81 24.15
C ASN A 231 -6.66 2.70 24.76
N MET A 232 -7.06 3.79 24.09
CA MET A 232 -8.13 4.69 24.58
C MET A 232 -9.54 4.12 24.39
N GLY A 233 -9.73 3.06 23.57
CA GLY A 233 -11.06 2.47 23.30
C GLY A 233 -11.99 3.39 22.50
N PRO A 234 -13.19 2.89 22.10
CA PRO A 234 -14.13 3.65 21.27
C PRO A 234 -14.86 4.81 22.02
N GLU A 235 -14.66 4.99 23.31
CA GLU A 235 -15.40 5.99 24.13
C GLU A 235 -14.75 7.38 24.18
N GLY A 236 -13.65 7.63 23.48
CA GLY A 236 -12.90 8.90 23.53
C GLY A 236 -13.39 10.03 22.61
N TYR A 237 -14.49 9.87 21.89
CA TYR A 237 -15.09 10.90 21.02
C TYR A 237 -16.52 11.22 21.46
N SER A 238 -16.65 12.03 22.52
CA SER A 238 -17.87 12.75 22.89
C SER A 238 -17.66 14.24 22.67
#